data_aa38b3f0c5bacb5acf5195c606991cca
#
_entry.id   aa38b3f0c5bacb5acf5195c606991cca
#
_cell.length_a   1.000
_cell.length_b   1.000
_cell.length_c   1.000
_cell.angle_alpha   90.00
_cell.angle_beta   90.00
_cell.angle_gamma   90.00
#
_symmetry.space_group_name_H-M   'P 1'
#
loop_
_entity.id
_entity.type
_entity.pdbx_description
1 polymer ?
#
loop_
_entity_poly.entity_id
_entity_poly.type
_entity_poly.pdbx_seq_one_letter_code
_entity_poly.pdbx_strand_id
1 'polypeptide(L)'
;MNNGEFNVRELHWLMDMLQTIDVGLVVIDREYRVQLWNSFMQNHSGQSPTAVIGNNLFRVFPDIQEDWFRRKADSVFLLRSPAFTNWEQRPYLFRFKNYRPITGTAAFMYQNVTLIPLISADGMTKHVGVIVYDVTDTAVNRTDLENVNFQLETLSRTDNLTGLNNRGHWEERLAEEFRRYQRTHSAVCSLIMFDIDHFKRVNDTYGHPAGDEVIRVTAQILRESVRATDLTGRYGGEEFGVVLIDTPSQGAEILAERLRGKIEALTVHFDGQEIRFTISLGIAQVSDQTENHTHWIECADQALYQAKNGGRNRSEVYAG
;
A
#
# COMPACT_ATOMS: atom_id res chain seq x y z
N MET A 1 -5.72 35.68 53.63
CA MET A 1 -6.13 35.92 52.23
C MET A 1 -4.95 36.53 51.54
N ASN A 2 -4.11 35.70 50.89
CA ASN A 2 -2.93 36.18 50.17
C ASN A 2 -3.40 36.75 48.83
N ASN A 3 -3.41 38.06 48.68
CA ASN A 3 -3.58 38.68 47.41
C ASN A 3 -2.38 38.30 46.52
N GLY A 4 -2.66 37.56 45.44
CA GLY A 4 -1.66 37.11 44.50
C GLY A 4 -1.07 38.27 43.73
N GLU A 5 -0.09 38.94 44.31
CA GLU A 5 0.90 39.71 43.58
C GLU A 5 1.76 38.69 42.83
N PHE A 6 1.49 38.51 41.53
CA PHE A 6 2.38 37.81 40.64
C PHE A 6 3.75 38.46 40.75
N ASN A 7 4.71 37.73 41.34
CA ASN A 7 6.07 38.21 41.46
C ASN A 7 6.66 38.37 40.07
N VAL A 8 7.19 39.54 39.73
CA VAL A 8 7.82 39.85 38.44
C VAL A 8 8.87 38.80 38.04
N ARG A 9 9.53 38.18 39.05
CA ARG A 9 10.47 37.07 38.81
C ARG A 9 9.77 35.80 38.33
N GLU A 10 8.59 35.48 38.84
CA GLU A 10 7.80 34.33 38.41
C GLU A 10 7.29 34.47 36.96
N LEU A 11 6.94 35.70 36.60
CA LEU A 11 6.56 36.03 35.23
C LEU A 11 7.74 35.88 34.26
N HIS A 12 8.93 36.25 34.69
CA HIS A 12 10.14 36.23 33.83
C HIS A 12 10.50 34.78 33.48
N TRP A 13 10.61 33.87 34.44
CA TRP A 13 10.96 32.48 34.12
C TRP A 13 9.83 31.72 33.39
N LEU A 14 8.56 32.05 33.58
CA LEU A 14 7.46 31.55 32.77
C LEU A 14 7.60 31.99 31.29
N MET A 15 7.95 33.25 31.07
CA MET A 15 8.20 33.72 29.71
C MET A 15 9.43 33.06 29.08
N ASP A 16 10.49 32.83 29.84
CA ASP A 16 11.67 32.14 29.36
C ASP A 16 11.33 30.64 29.01
N MET A 17 10.50 29.99 29.84
CA MET A 17 10.05 28.64 29.53
C MET A 17 9.23 28.59 28.23
N LEU A 18 8.30 29.53 28.03
CA LEU A 18 7.51 29.61 26.79
C LEU A 18 8.40 29.90 25.56
N GLN A 19 9.53 30.59 25.75
CA GLN A 19 10.48 30.87 24.67
C GLN A 19 11.37 29.66 24.35
N THR A 20 11.72 28.85 25.34
CA THR A 20 12.72 27.77 25.19
C THR A 20 12.12 26.38 24.94
N ILE A 21 10.81 26.22 25.12
CA ILE A 21 10.13 24.91 24.87
C ILE A 21 10.28 24.48 23.40
N ASP A 22 10.57 23.22 23.19
CA ASP A 22 10.72 22.62 21.84
C ASP A 22 9.37 22.32 21.17
N VAL A 23 8.51 23.32 21.20
CA VAL A 23 7.17 23.32 20.58
C VAL A 23 6.89 24.69 20.04
N GLY A 24 6.34 24.79 18.84
CA GLY A 24 5.94 26.07 18.27
C GLY A 24 4.71 26.65 18.98
N LEU A 25 4.83 27.83 19.49
CA LEU A 25 3.75 28.58 20.13
C LEU A 25 3.46 29.88 19.37
N VAL A 26 2.21 29.97 18.90
CA VAL A 26 1.69 31.19 18.25
C VAL A 26 0.38 31.55 18.95
N VAL A 27 0.18 32.85 19.21
CA VAL A 27 -1.13 33.36 19.65
C VAL A 27 -1.62 34.35 18.60
N ILE A 28 -2.88 34.19 18.20
CA ILE A 28 -3.56 35.06 17.23
C ILE A 28 -4.81 35.70 17.86
N ASP A 29 -5.14 36.90 17.42
CA ASP A 29 -6.40 37.57 17.73
C ASP A 29 -7.49 37.22 16.70
N ARG A 30 -8.69 37.83 16.82
CA ARG A 30 -9.82 37.59 15.92
C ARG A 30 -9.60 38.10 14.49
N GLU A 31 -8.69 39.04 14.31
CA GLU A 31 -8.25 39.59 13.02
C GLU A 31 -7.06 38.80 12.45
N TYR A 32 -6.71 37.65 13.11
CA TYR A 32 -5.57 36.79 12.75
C TYR A 32 -4.22 37.50 12.83
N ARG A 33 -4.08 38.55 13.67
CA ARG A 33 -2.82 39.19 13.94
C ARG A 33 -2.07 38.39 15.00
N VAL A 34 -0.79 38.14 14.76
CA VAL A 34 0.07 37.43 15.68
C VAL A 34 0.35 38.26 16.93
N GLN A 35 0.09 37.71 18.11
CA GLN A 35 0.32 38.33 19.41
C GLN A 35 1.50 37.71 20.17
N LEU A 36 1.85 36.45 19.85
CA LEU A 36 2.98 35.73 20.41
C LEU A 36 3.63 34.86 19.33
N TRP A 37 4.95 34.82 19.36
CA TRP A 37 5.81 34.09 18.46
C TRP A 37 7.04 33.65 19.22
N ASN A 38 7.19 32.34 19.59
CA ASN A 38 8.29 31.87 20.41
C ASN A 38 9.55 31.53 19.59
N SER A 39 10.63 31.17 20.30
CA SER A 39 11.93 30.89 19.68
C SER A 39 11.88 29.65 18.74
N PHE A 40 11.07 28.65 19.03
CA PHE A 40 10.87 27.52 18.12
C PHE A 40 10.38 28.01 16.75
N MET A 41 9.33 28.82 16.74
CA MET A 41 8.76 29.38 15.51
C MET A 41 9.76 30.28 14.78
N GLN A 42 10.51 31.12 15.52
CA GLN A 42 11.57 31.95 14.94
C GLN A 42 12.64 31.11 14.27
N ASN A 43 13.14 30.09 14.95
CA ASN A 43 14.25 29.25 14.47
C ASN A 43 13.86 28.48 13.20
N HIS A 44 12.65 27.94 13.14
CA HIS A 44 12.19 27.11 12.01
C HIS A 44 11.65 27.92 10.83
N SER A 45 11.11 29.14 11.08
CA SER A 45 10.61 30.00 10.00
C SER A 45 11.67 30.96 9.45
N GLY A 46 12.70 31.26 10.23
CA GLY A 46 13.65 32.37 9.96
C GLY A 46 13.05 33.74 10.16
N GLN A 47 11.81 33.86 10.68
CA GLN A 47 11.13 35.16 10.91
C GLN A 47 11.26 35.56 12.37
N SER A 48 11.81 36.80 12.63
CA SER A 48 11.92 37.30 13.99
C SER A 48 10.57 37.69 14.60
N PRO A 49 10.39 37.60 15.92
CA PRO A 49 9.16 38.05 16.58
C PRO A 49 8.79 39.52 16.21
N THR A 50 9.77 40.38 16.05
CA THR A 50 9.55 41.81 15.67
C THR A 50 8.99 41.96 14.25
N ALA A 51 9.26 41.01 13.34
CA ALA A 51 8.72 41.03 11.99
C ALA A 51 7.31 40.44 11.91
N VAL A 52 6.93 39.54 12.86
CA VAL A 52 5.69 38.78 12.80
C VAL A 52 4.61 39.32 13.72
N ILE A 53 4.95 39.73 14.96
CA ILE A 53 4.00 40.23 15.95
C ILE A 53 3.30 41.50 15.46
N GLY A 54 1.97 41.55 15.62
CA GLY A 54 1.09 42.61 15.13
C GLY A 54 0.69 42.50 13.67
N ASN A 55 1.35 41.65 12.87
CA ASN A 55 1.02 41.40 11.47
C ASN A 55 0.01 40.28 11.33
N ASN A 56 -0.78 40.36 10.24
CA ASN A 56 -1.72 39.26 9.90
C ASN A 56 -0.95 38.02 9.46
N LEU A 57 -1.32 36.86 10.05
CA LEU A 57 -0.68 35.54 9.84
C LEU A 57 -0.57 35.16 8.36
N PHE A 58 -1.61 35.39 7.58
CA PHE A 58 -1.67 35.00 6.16
C PHE A 58 -0.81 35.90 5.26
N ARG A 59 -0.53 37.15 5.70
CA ARG A 59 0.42 38.01 5.00
C ARG A 59 1.87 37.61 5.21
N VAL A 60 2.18 37.12 6.42
CA VAL A 60 3.53 36.63 6.75
C VAL A 60 3.77 35.25 6.18
N PHE A 61 2.74 34.39 6.18
CA PHE A 61 2.80 33.01 5.70
C PHE A 61 1.71 32.74 4.64
N PRO A 62 1.92 33.16 3.39
CA PRO A 62 0.93 33.02 2.32
C PRO A 62 0.68 31.55 1.89
N ASP A 63 1.58 30.63 2.28
CA ASP A 63 1.43 29.20 2.03
C ASP A 63 0.33 28.56 2.90
N ILE A 64 -0.11 29.24 3.96
CA ILE A 64 -1.23 28.75 4.79
C ILE A 64 -2.53 28.90 3.99
N GLN A 65 -3.26 27.80 3.85
CA GLN A 65 -4.60 27.84 3.23
C GLN A 65 -5.57 28.59 4.15
N GLU A 66 -5.80 29.87 3.83
CA GLU A 66 -6.54 30.82 4.67
C GLU A 66 -7.94 30.31 5.01
N ASP A 67 -8.75 29.87 4.02
CA ASP A 67 -10.13 29.43 4.22
C ASP A 67 -10.22 28.20 5.16
N TRP A 68 -9.28 27.29 5.04
CA TRP A 68 -9.25 26.11 5.90
C TRP A 68 -8.87 26.49 7.34
N PHE A 69 -7.84 27.31 7.51
CA PHE A 69 -7.39 27.73 8.83
C PHE A 69 -8.45 28.59 9.53
N ARG A 70 -9.10 29.52 8.80
CA ARG A 70 -10.19 30.33 9.35
C ARG A 70 -11.31 29.45 9.87
N ARG A 71 -11.83 28.49 9.11
CA ARG A 71 -12.88 27.57 9.58
C ARG A 71 -12.51 26.86 10.88
N LYS A 72 -11.25 26.42 11.01
CA LYS A 72 -10.74 25.78 12.24
C LYS A 72 -10.67 26.76 13.41
N ALA A 73 -10.05 27.91 13.23
CA ALA A 73 -9.87 28.90 14.28
C ALA A 73 -11.21 29.55 14.70
N ASP A 74 -12.10 29.86 13.76
CA ASP A 74 -13.44 30.39 14.06
C ASP A 74 -14.27 29.40 14.88
N SER A 75 -14.15 28.09 14.60
CA SER A 75 -14.80 27.09 15.45
C SER A 75 -14.27 27.10 16.89
N VAL A 76 -12.96 27.31 17.09
CA VAL A 76 -12.37 27.44 18.43
C VAL A 76 -12.83 28.72 19.13
N PHE A 77 -12.89 29.83 18.43
CA PHE A 77 -13.41 31.12 18.98
C PHE A 77 -14.88 31.00 19.40
N LEU A 78 -15.70 30.28 18.61
CA LEU A 78 -17.14 30.16 18.80
C LEU A 78 -17.50 29.10 19.86
N LEU A 79 -16.95 27.89 19.71
CA LEU A 79 -17.32 26.72 20.53
C LEU A 79 -16.51 26.64 21.83
N ARG A 80 -15.43 27.43 21.95
CA ARG A 80 -14.51 27.42 23.10
C ARG A 80 -13.92 26.03 23.40
N SER A 81 -13.78 25.21 22.36
CA SER A 81 -13.24 23.86 22.42
C SER A 81 -11.98 23.77 21.54
N PRO A 82 -10.97 23.00 21.95
CA PRO A 82 -9.78 22.80 21.13
C PRO A 82 -10.10 22.14 19.78
N ALA A 83 -9.31 22.49 18.74
CA ALA A 83 -9.32 21.82 17.46
C ALA A 83 -7.94 21.22 17.15
N PHE A 84 -7.94 20.05 16.50
CA PHE A 84 -6.73 19.30 16.20
C PHE A 84 -6.58 19.08 14.71
N THR A 85 -5.34 19.00 14.26
CA THR A 85 -4.98 18.53 12.92
C THR A 85 -3.71 17.71 13.03
N ASN A 86 -3.73 16.48 12.52
CA ASN A 86 -2.55 15.63 12.48
C ASN A 86 -1.85 15.73 11.11
N TRP A 87 -0.60 15.30 11.06
CA TRP A 87 0.22 15.30 9.86
C TRP A 87 -0.33 14.43 8.72
N GLU A 88 -1.12 13.38 9.03
CA GLU A 88 -1.76 12.53 8.02
C GLU A 88 -2.85 13.27 7.24
N GLN A 89 -3.61 14.13 7.93
CA GLN A 89 -4.64 14.95 7.30
C GLN A 89 -4.00 16.13 6.55
N ARG A 90 -2.95 16.71 7.14
CA ARG A 90 -2.21 17.82 6.58
C ARG A 90 -0.76 17.75 7.04
N PRO A 91 0.21 17.54 6.14
CA PRO A 91 1.60 17.35 6.51
C PRO A 91 2.19 18.46 7.40
N TYR A 92 1.81 19.70 7.15
CA TYR A 92 2.24 20.87 7.92
C TYR A 92 1.22 22.02 7.84
N LEU A 93 1.22 22.89 8.83
CA LEU A 93 0.57 24.20 8.80
C LEU A 93 1.55 25.26 8.26
N PHE A 94 2.77 25.25 8.79
CA PHE A 94 3.87 26.11 8.37
C PHE A 94 4.87 25.30 7.57
N ARG A 95 5.21 25.75 6.37
CA ARG A 95 6.15 25.04 5.50
C ARG A 95 7.60 25.24 5.98
N PHE A 96 7.93 24.71 7.15
CA PHE A 96 9.28 24.76 7.69
C PHE A 96 10.18 23.72 7.02
N LYS A 97 11.42 24.15 6.71
CA LYS A 97 12.44 23.19 6.24
C LYS A 97 12.81 22.24 7.37
N ASN A 98 13.09 21.00 7.02
CA ASN A 98 13.66 20.06 7.96
C ASN A 98 15.16 20.35 8.10
N TYR A 99 15.59 20.76 9.30
CA TYR A 99 17.00 21.05 9.61
C TYR A 99 17.68 19.92 10.35
N ARG A 100 17.04 18.74 10.46
CA ARG A 100 17.65 17.58 11.12
C ARG A 100 18.84 17.08 10.32
N PRO A 101 19.88 16.54 11.02
CA PRO A 101 21.11 16.14 10.33
C PRO A 101 20.86 15.08 9.27
N ILE A 102 21.79 14.98 8.34
CA ILE A 102 21.97 14.22 7.10
C ILE A 102 21.18 12.90 6.91
N THR A 103 20.56 12.34 7.97
CA THR A 103 19.73 11.13 7.95
C THR A 103 18.24 11.35 7.69
N GLY A 104 17.79 12.61 7.66
CA GLY A 104 16.38 12.92 7.44
C GLY A 104 16.04 12.99 5.95
N THR A 105 15.20 12.05 5.46
CA THR A 105 14.73 12.01 4.07
C THR A 105 13.64 13.04 3.76
N ALA A 106 13.01 13.62 4.78
CA ALA A 106 11.93 14.60 4.63
C ALA A 106 12.47 16.00 4.29
N ALA A 107 11.97 16.59 3.20
CA ALA A 107 12.33 17.96 2.80
C ALA A 107 11.74 19.03 3.74
N PHE A 108 10.62 18.74 4.39
CA PHE A 108 9.88 19.64 5.27
C PHE A 108 9.53 18.95 6.59
N MET A 109 9.34 19.77 7.64
CA MET A 109 8.89 19.33 8.95
C MET A 109 7.43 18.86 8.89
N TYR A 110 7.15 17.63 9.32
CA TYR A 110 5.78 17.17 9.56
C TYR A 110 5.27 17.72 10.89
N GLN A 111 4.02 18.18 10.91
CA GLN A 111 3.48 18.89 12.06
C GLN A 111 2.13 18.33 12.52
N ASN A 112 1.99 18.13 13.83
CA ASN A 112 0.68 18.09 14.47
C ASN A 112 0.37 19.50 15.01
N VAL A 113 -0.86 19.96 14.82
CA VAL A 113 -1.28 21.31 15.20
C VAL A 113 -2.50 21.24 16.10
N THR A 114 -2.43 21.93 17.22
CA THR A 114 -3.54 22.10 18.16
C THR A 114 -3.89 23.57 18.29
N LEU A 115 -5.17 23.91 18.08
CA LEU A 115 -5.70 25.24 18.35
C LEU A 115 -6.47 25.20 19.66
N ILE A 116 -6.13 26.10 20.59
CA ILE A 116 -6.77 26.20 21.92
C ILE A 116 -7.39 27.56 22.14
N PRO A 117 -8.57 27.68 22.77
CA PRO A 117 -9.15 28.94 23.12
C PRO A 117 -8.41 29.55 24.32
N LEU A 118 -7.99 30.81 24.23
CA LEU A 118 -7.45 31.56 25.36
C LEU A 118 -8.54 32.48 25.89
N ILE A 119 -9.00 32.16 27.11
CA ILE A 119 -10.10 32.85 27.75
C ILE A 119 -9.53 34.06 28.54
N SER A 120 -10.01 35.26 28.22
CA SER A 120 -9.68 36.47 28.93
C SER A 120 -10.40 36.58 30.28
N ALA A 121 -9.98 37.50 31.18
CA ALA A 121 -10.57 37.68 32.50
C ALA A 121 -12.07 38.07 32.46
N ASP A 122 -12.57 38.58 31.36
CA ASP A 122 -13.99 38.85 31.09
C ASP A 122 -14.80 37.65 30.60
N GLY A 123 -14.19 36.45 30.59
CA GLY A 123 -14.82 35.22 30.12
C GLY A 123 -14.96 35.11 28.60
N MET A 124 -14.42 36.05 27.83
CA MET A 124 -14.49 36.04 26.38
C MET A 124 -13.24 35.40 25.75
N THR A 125 -13.42 34.62 24.70
CA THR A 125 -12.30 34.11 23.91
C THR A 125 -11.88 35.18 22.89
N LYS A 126 -10.83 35.91 23.21
CA LYS A 126 -10.28 36.97 22.35
C LYS A 126 -9.10 36.48 21.53
N HIS A 127 -8.43 35.43 21.98
CA HIS A 127 -7.24 34.91 21.35
C HIS A 127 -7.36 33.38 21.20
N VAL A 128 -6.65 32.85 20.20
CA VAL A 128 -6.44 31.42 19.99
C VAL A 128 -4.95 31.13 20.04
N GLY A 129 -4.56 30.16 20.87
CA GLY A 129 -3.22 29.62 20.88
C GLY A 129 -3.11 28.52 19.80
N VAL A 130 -2.08 28.59 18.99
CA VAL A 130 -1.73 27.57 18.01
C VAL A 130 -0.44 26.91 18.47
N ILE A 131 -0.53 25.61 18.74
CA ILE A 131 0.58 24.80 19.21
C ILE A 131 1.01 23.89 18.05
N VAL A 132 2.30 23.96 17.69
CA VAL A 132 2.88 23.21 16.57
C VAL A 132 3.90 22.23 17.11
N TYR A 133 3.62 20.94 16.93
CA TYR A 133 4.52 19.86 17.32
C TYR A 133 5.29 19.34 16.09
N ASP A 134 6.62 19.27 16.19
CA ASP A 134 7.43 18.56 15.20
C ASP A 134 7.28 17.05 15.41
N VAL A 135 6.65 16.40 14.45
CA VAL A 135 6.45 14.94 14.43
C VAL A 135 7.16 14.27 13.25
N THR A 136 8.20 14.94 12.72
CA THR A 136 8.91 14.48 11.52
C THR A 136 9.47 13.08 11.68
N ASP A 137 10.11 12.75 12.81
CA ASP A 137 10.64 11.40 13.03
C ASP A 137 9.54 10.36 13.08
N THR A 138 8.42 10.66 13.73
CA THR A 138 7.27 9.75 13.78
C THR A 138 6.68 9.52 12.40
N ALA A 139 6.55 10.57 11.59
CA ALA A 139 6.00 10.50 10.24
C ALA A 139 6.92 9.70 9.30
N VAL A 140 8.23 9.98 9.32
CA VAL A 140 9.23 9.28 8.50
C VAL A 140 9.29 7.81 8.88
N ASN A 141 9.45 7.50 10.17
CA ASN A 141 9.53 6.10 10.64
C ASN A 141 8.27 5.30 10.26
N ARG A 142 7.10 5.90 10.35
CA ARG A 142 5.86 5.23 9.95
C ARG A 142 5.81 4.96 8.45
N THR A 143 6.18 5.93 7.64
CA THR A 143 6.24 5.78 6.18
C THR A 143 7.25 4.70 5.77
N ASP A 144 8.41 4.68 6.41
CA ASP A 144 9.44 3.65 6.16
C ASP A 144 8.96 2.25 6.57
N LEU A 145 8.28 2.14 7.72
CA LEU A 145 7.69 0.87 8.16
C LEU A 145 6.60 0.37 7.19
N GLU A 146 5.73 1.26 6.71
CA GLU A 146 4.71 0.92 5.71
C GLU A 146 5.35 0.46 4.39
N ASN A 147 6.43 1.12 3.94
CA ASN A 147 7.18 0.72 2.75
C ASN A 147 7.84 -0.65 2.92
N VAL A 148 8.48 -0.92 4.06
CA VAL A 148 9.09 -2.22 4.37
C VAL A 148 8.04 -3.32 4.43
N ASN A 149 6.90 -3.07 5.06
CA ASN A 149 5.79 -4.02 5.11
C ASN A 149 5.24 -4.31 3.72
N PHE A 150 5.05 -3.28 2.87
CA PHE A 150 4.63 -3.47 1.48
C PHE A 150 5.63 -4.31 0.67
N GLN A 151 6.94 -4.09 0.86
CA GLN A 151 7.98 -4.90 0.23
C GLN A 151 7.93 -6.35 0.71
N LEU A 152 7.79 -6.58 2.02
CA LEU A 152 7.66 -7.92 2.61
C LEU A 152 6.40 -8.64 2.09
N GLU A 153 5.27 -7.95 2.02
CA GLU A 153 4.04 -8.50 1.45
C GLU A 153 4.21 -8.85 -0.03
N THR A 154 4.88 -8.00 -0.80
CA THR A 154 5.16 -8.25 -2.23
C THR A 154 6.09 -9.45 -2.40
N LEU A 155 7.16 -9.54 -1.61
CA LEU A 155 8.07 -10.69 -1.59
C LEU A 155 7.37 -11.98 -1.14
N SER A 156 6.38 -11.86 -0.25
CA SER A 156 5.58 -13.01 0.23
C SER A 156 4.47 -13.45 -0.73
N ARG A 157 4.08 -12.64 -1.72
CA ARG A 157 2.94 -12.90 -2.63
C ARG A 157 3.36 -13.42 -4.01
N THR A 158 4.57 -13.15 -4.44
CA THR A 158 5.05 -13.52 -5.78
C THR A 158 6.11 -14.61 -5.72
N ASP A 159 6.14 -15.45 -6.74
CA ASP A 159 7.23 -16.40 -6.97
C ASP A 159 8.43 -15.66 -7.60
N ASN A 160 9.59 -15.77 -6.98
CA ASN A 160 10.79 -15.02 -7.36
C ASN A 160 11.33 -15.38 -8.76
N LEU A 161 11.09 -16.60 -9.24
CA LEU A 161 11.57 -17.05 -10.55
C LEU A 161 10.69 -16.53 -11.69
N THR A 162 9.36 -16.55 -11.47
CA THR A 162 8.37 -16.31 -12.51
C THR A 162 7.70 -14.95 -12.43
N GLY A 163 7.67 -14.32 -11.23
CA GLY A 163 6.92 -13.11 -10.96
C GLY A 163 5.39 -13.29 -11.00
N LEU A 164 4.90 -14.52 -11.07
CA LEU A 164 3.49 -14.88 -10.88
C LEU A 164 3.17 -14.91 -9.38
N ASN A 165 1.88 -15.03 -9.01
CA ASN A 165 1.54 -15.30 -7.63
C ASN A 165 2.23 -16.60 -7.17
N ASN A 166 2.79 -16.58 -5.97
CA ASN A 166 3.25 -17.80 -5.34
C ASN A 166 2.05 -18.65 -4.91
N ARG A 167 2.30 -19.93 -4.57
CA ARG A 167 1.27 -20.89 -4.21
C ARG A 167 0.31 -20.34 -3.14
N GLY A 168 0.85 -19.81 -2.03
CA GLY A 168 0.04 -19.37 -0.91
C GLY A 168 -0.90 -18.23 -1.28
N HIS A 169 -0.40 -17.22 -1.96
CA HIS A 169 -1.21 -16.08 -2.39
C HIS A 169 -2.22 -16.48 -3.48
N TRP A 170 -1.82 -17.35 -4.40
CA TRP A 170 -2.74 -17.86 -5.43
C TRP A 170 -3.89 -18.65 -4.83
N GLU A 171 -3.62 -19.58 -3.86
CA GLU A 171 -4.66 -20.33 -3.16
C GLU A 171 -5.61 -19.41 -2.36
N GLU A 172 -5.08 -18.38 -1.72
CA GLU A 172 -5.90 -17.37 -1.01
C GLU A 172 -6.88 -16.67 -1.97
N ARG A 173 -6.39 -16.23 -3.13
CA ARG A 173 -7.22 -15.58 -4.16
C ARG A 173 -8.23 -16.53 -4.79
N LEU A 174 -7.85 -17.77 -5.03
CA LEU A 174 -8.78 -18.82 -5.48
C LEU A 174 -9.93 -19.03 -4.47
N ALA A 175 -9.61 -19.10 -3.18
CA ALA A 175 -10.61 -19.21 -2.12
C ALA A 175 -11.55 -17.98 -2.07
N GLU A 176 -11.06 -16.78 -2.37
CA GLU A 176 -11.89 -15.58 -2.48
C GLU A 176 -12.88 -15.67 -3.64
N GLU A 177 -12.44 -16.12 -4.82
CA GLU A 177 -13.30 -16.29 -5.99
C GLU A 177 -14.32 -17.41 -5.77
N PHE A 178 -13.93 -18.49 -5.10
CA PHE A 178 -14.87 -19.55 -4.72
C PHE A 178 -15.96 -19.04 -3.77
N ARG A 179 -15.60 -18.24 -2.76
CA ARG A 179 -16.58 -17.57 -1.86
C ARG A 179 -17.49 -16.59 -2.60
N ARG A 180 -16.97 -15.94 -3.65
CA ARG A 180 -17.77 -15.08 -4.53
C ARG A 180 -18.81 -15.89 -5.30
N TYR A 181 -18.41 -17.03 -5.88
CA TYR A 181 -19.32 -17.96 -6.53
C TYR A 181 -20.44 -18.42 -5.58
N GLN A 182 -20.10 -18.86 -4.37
CA GLN A 182 -21.08 -19.31 -3.37
C GLN A 182 -22.14 -18.25 -3.00
N ARG A 183 -21.78 -16.98 -3.07
CA ARG A 183 -22.72 -15.88 -2.73
C ARG A 183 -23.66 -15.53 -3.89
N THR A 184 -23.19 -15.64 -5.09
CA THR A 184 -23.92 -15.13 -6.27
C THR A 184 -24.57 -16.22 -7.10
N HIS A 185 -24.05 -17.46 -7.08
CA HIS A 185 -24.41 -18.61 -7.94
C HIS A 185 -24.55 -18.28 -9.44
N SER A 186 -24.19 -17.06 -9.83
CA SER A 186 -24.29 -16.55 -11.20
C SER A 186 -22.94 -16.37 -11.88
N ALA A 187 -21.84 -16.38 -11.09
CA ALA A 187 -20.51 -16.28 -11.65
C ALA A 187 -20.07 -17.63 -12.21
N VAL A 188 -19.66 -17.66 -13.46
CA VAL A 188 -19.12 -18.86 -14.10
C VAL A 188 -17.60 -18.73 -14.10
N CYS A 189 -16.91 -19.52 -13.27
CA CYS A 189 -15.45 -19.49 -13.20
C CYS A 189 -14.88 -20.87 -13.53
N SER A 190 -13.72 -20.91 -14.16
CA SER A 190 -12.98 -22.13 -14.46
C SER A 190 -11.57 -22.08 -13.92
N LEU A 191 -11.09 -23.20 -13.44
CA LEU A 191 -9.75 -23.43 -12.96
C LEU A 191 -8.99 -24.29 -13.98
N ILE A 192 -7.76 -23.89 -14.32
CA ILE A 192 -6.83 -24.69 -15.09
C ILE A 192 -5.62 -24.96 -14.20
N MET A 193 -5.28 -26.21 -14.00
CA MET A 193 -4.00 -26.67 -13.47
C MET A 193 -3.17 -27.25 -14.61
N PHE A 194 -1.89 -26.90 -14.71
CA PHE A 194 -1.04 -27.47 -15.74
C PHE A 194 0.40 -27.67 -15.28
N ASP A 195 1.10 -28.54 -15.98
CA ASP A 195 2.43 -29.00 -15.61
C ASP A 195 3.29 -29.15 -16.88
N ILE A 196 4.59 -28.89 -16.76
CA ILE A 196 5.55 -29.03 -17.85
C ILE A 196 5.90 -30.50 -18.03
N ASP A 197 5.55 -31.06 -19.18
CA ASP A 197 5.76 -32.47 -19.47
C ASP A 197 7.26 -32.82 -19.45
N HIS A 198 7.57 -33.91 -18.73
CA HIS A 198 8.96 -34.39 -18.62
C HIS A 198 9.99 -33.40 -18.14
N PHE A 199 9.62 -32.44 -17.28
CA PHE A 199 10.50 -31.39 -16.79
C PHE A 199 11.78 -31.92 -16.13
N LYS A 200 11.69 -33.02 -15.39
CA LYS A 200 12.87 -33.70 -14.84
C LYS A 200 13.90 -34.03 -15.93
N ARG A 201 13.45 -34.50 -17.10
CA ARG A 201 14.34 -34.83 -18.23
C ARG A 201 15.00 -33.55 -18.78
N VAL A 202 14.33 -32.42 -18.78
CA VAL A 202 14.93 -31.11 -19.13
C VAL A 202 16.08 -30.80 -18.19
N ASN A 203 15.85 -30.88 -16.86
CA ASN A 203 16.89 -30.66 -15.87
C ASN A 203 18.06 -31.65 -15.97
N ASP A 204 17.76 -32.93 -16.14
CA ASP A 204 18.76 -33.97 -16.24
C ASP A 204 19.63 -33.85 -17.51
N THR A 205 19.07 -33.28 -18.60
CA THR A 205 19.76 -33.14 -19.91
C THR A 205 20.51 -31.82 -20.03
N TYR A 206 19.92 -30.71 -19.59
CA TYR A 206 20.39 -29.34 -19.84
C TYR A 206 20.82 -28.58 -18.58
N GLY A 207 20.62 -29.19 -17.41
CA GLY A 207 20.92 -28.60 -16.11
C GLY A 207 19.79 -27.74 -15.56
N HIS A 208 19.82 -27.50 -14.22
CA HIS A 208 18.81 -26.70 -13.52
C HIS A 208 18.66 -25.26 -14.03
N PRO A 209 19.74 -24.55 -14.46
CA PRO A 209 19.55 -23.20 -15.01
C PRO A 209 18.72 -23.16 -16.30
N ALA A 210 18.82 -24.22 -17.13
CA ALA A 210 18.00 -24.36 -18.34
C ALA A 210 16.55 -24.67 -17.99
N GLY A 211 16.30 -25.49 -16.96
CA GLY A 211 14.97 -25.73 -16.41
C GLY A 211 14.34 -24.44 -15.87
N ASP A 212 15.11 -23.62 -15.17
CA ASP A 212 14.63 -22.32 -14.68
C ASP A 212 14.23 -21.40 -15.84
N GLU A 213 14.94 -21.43 -16.97
CA GLU A 213 14.58 -20.64 -18.15
C GLU A 213 13.29 -21.16 -18.79
N VAL A 214 13.11 -22.47 -18.88
CA VAL A 214 11.86 -23.10 -19.35
C VAL A 214 10.67 -22.67 -18.49
N ILE A 215 10.85 -22.61 -17.16
CA ILE A 215 9.82 -22.12 -16.22
C ILE A 215 9.52 -20.64 -16.46
N ARG A 216 10.55 -19.77 -16.63
CA ARG A 216 10.37 -18.32 -16.87
C ARG A 216 9.60 -18.06 -18.17
N VAL A 217 9.98 -18.75 -19.23
CA VAL A 217 9.34 -18.61 -20.53
C VAL A 217 7.89 -19.10 -20.48
N THR A 218 7.63 -20.22 -19.82
CA THR A 218 6.27 -20.73 -19.59
C THR A 218 5.40 -19.70 -18.86
N ALA A 219 5.92 -19.10 -17.79
CA ALA A 219 5.22 -18.06 -17.04
C ALA A 219 4.97 -16.79 -17.86
N GLN A 220 5.91 -16.40 -18.73
CA GLN A 220 5.74 -15.27 -19.64
C GLN A 220 4.61 -15.54 -20.64
N ILE A 221 4.62 -16.69 -21.30
CA ILE A 221 3.57 -17.07 -22.26
C ILE A 221 2.21 -17.14 -21.58
N LEU A 222 2.15 -17.67 -20.37
CA LEU A 222 0.94 -17.69 -19.56
C LEU A 222 0.42 -16.26 -19.34
N ARG A 223 1.26 -15.37 -18.85
CA ARG A 223 0.89 -13.95 -18.56
C ARG A 223 0.37 -13.23 -19.81
N GLU A 224 1.00 -13.46 -20.96
CA GLU A 224 0.59 -12.87 -22.23
C GLU A 224 -0.70 -13.48 -22.80
N SER A 225 -1.12 -14.65 -22.30
CA SER A 225 -2.28 -15.40 -22.81
C SER A 225 -3.55 -15.16 -22.01
N VAL A 226 -3.46 -14.60 -20.80
CA VAL A 226 -4.61 -14.36 -19.90
C VAL A 226 -4.97 -12.90 -19.85
N ARG A 227 -6.15 -12.59 -19.29
CA ARG A 227 -6.59 -11.20 -19.04
C ARG A 227 -6.03 -10.70 -17.70
N ALA A 228 -6.00 -9.38 -17.53
CA ALA A 228 -5.59 -8.77 -16.26
C ALA A 228 -6.49 -9.15 -15.06
N THR A 229 -7.71 -9.58 -15.32
CA THR A 229 -8.68 -10.06 -14.31
C THR A 229 -8.44 -11.50 -13.89
N ASP A 230 -7.76 -12.30 -14.71
CA ASP A 230 -7.52 -13.70 -14.43
C ASP A 230 -6.38 -13.87 -13.43
N LEU A 231 -6.44 -14.91 -12.60
CA LEU A 231 -5.46 -15.12 -11.54
C LEU A 231 -4.47 -16.20 -11.98
N THR A 232 -3.20 -15.86 -12.09
CA THR A 232 -2.15 -16.80 -12.43
C THR A 232 -1.21 -17.01 -11.26
N GLY A 233 -0.74 -18.25 -11.06
CA GLY A 233 0.21 -18.58 -10.00
C GLY A 233 1.11 -19.75 -10.37
N ARG A 234 2.29 -19.79 -9.73
CA ARG A 234 3.14 -20.98 -9.71
C ARG A 234 2.75 -21.82 -8.51
N TYR A 235 2.18 -22.99 -8.75
CA TYR A 235 1.64 -23.86 -7.72
C TYR A 235 2.69 -24.80 -7.13
N GLY A 236 3.62 -25.27 -7.95
CA GLY A 236 4.73 -26.14 -7.56
C GLY A 236 6.02 -25.84 -8.32
N GLY A 237 6.94 -26.77 -8.35
CA GLY A 237 8.21 -26.64 -9.07
C GLY A 237 8.02 -26.31 -10.55
N GLU A 238 7.23 -27.13 -11.24
CA GLU A 238 6.90 -27.05 -12.66
C GLU A 238 5.39 -26.93 -12.92
N GLU A 239 4.60 -26.72 -11.84
CA GLU A 239 3.14 -26.67 -11.86
C GLU A 239 2.62 -25.24 -11.77
N PHE A 240 1.58 -24.93 -12.53
CA PHE A 240 0.95 -23.63 -12.60
C PHE A 240 -0.56 -23.74 -12.46
N GLY A 241 -1.16 -22.72 -11.84
CA GLY A 241 -2.60 -22.56 -11.69
C GLY A 241 -3.13 -21.28 -12.33
N VAL A 242 -4.30 -21.38 -12.96
CA VAL A 242 -4.99 -20.23 -13.58
C VAL A 242 -6.47 -20.25 -13.20
N VAL A 243 -6.97 -19.17 -12.61
CA VAL A 243 -8.41 -18.99 -12.38
C VAL A 243 -8.94 -18.01 -13.41
N LEU A 244 -9.87 -18.45 -14.23
CA LEU A 244 -10.54 -17.68 -15.26
C LEU A 244 -11.87 -17.17 -14.71
N ILE A 245 -11.94 -15.85 -14.51
CA ILE A 245 -13.13 -15.19 -13.98
C ILE A 245 -14.15 -15.01 -15.11
N ASP A 246 -15.43 -15.23 -14.80
CA ASP A 246 -16.56 -15.13 -15.72
C ASP A 246 -16.32 -15.91 -17.03
N THR A 247 -15.75 -17.14 -16.92
CA THR A 247 -15.37 -17.95 -18.06
C THR A 247 -15.81 -19.43 -17.83
N PRO A 248 -16.68 -19.99 -18.69
CA PRO A 248 -17.10 -21.39 -18.62
C PRO A 248 -16.01 -22.35 -19.10
N SER A 249 -16.19 -23.64 -18.85
CA SER A 249 -15.24 -24.69 -19.24
C SER A 249 -14.83 -24.64 -20.72
N GLN A 250 -15.78 -24.38 -21.63
CA GLN A 250 -15.48 -24.26 -23.06
C GLN A 250 -14.53 -23.08 -23.35
N GLY A 251 -14.69 -21.94 -22.64
CA GLY A 251 -13.77 -20.80 -22.75
C GLY A 251 -12.40 -21.11 -22.17
N ALA A 252 -12.35 -21.87 -21.08
CA ALA A 252 -11.12 -22.33 -20.47
C ALA A 252 -10.37 -23.33 -21.38
N GLU A 253 -11.08 -24.24 -22.05
CA GLU A 253 -10.52 -25.18 -23.03
C GLU A 253 -9.86 -24.46 -24.20
N ILE A 254 -10.51 -23.41 -24.74
CA ILE A 254 -9.94 -22.58 -25.81
C ILE A 254 -8.62 -21.91 -25.35
N LEU A 255 -8.56 -21.41 -24.13
CA LEU A 255 -7.33 -20.83 -23.59
C LEU A 255 -6.27 -21.92 -23.38
N ALA A 256 -6.66 -23.06 -22.81
CA ALA A 256 -5.76 -24.18 -22.54
C ALA A 256 -5.09 -24.66 -23.82
N GLU A 257 -5.86 -24.91 -24.88
CA GLU A 257 -5.33 -25.35 -26.18
C GLU A 257 -4.47 -24.28 -26.86
N ARG A 258 -4.84 -22.99 -26.73
CA ARG A 258 -4.00 -21.90 -27.22
C ARG A 258 -2.66 -21.83 -26.50
N LEU A 259 -2.65 -22.00 -25.17
CA LEU A 259 -1.44 -22.02 -24.35
C LEU A 259 -0.57 -23.21 -24.71
N ARG A 260 -1.18 -24.41 -24.80
CA ARG A 260 -0.53 -25.67 -25.20
C ARG A 260 0.16 -25.51 -26.56
N GLY A 261 -0.57 -25.03 -27.57
CA GLY A 261 -0.06 -24.88 -28.93
C GLY A 261 1.07 -23.83 -29.03
N LYS A 262 1.01 -22.75 -28.27
CA LYS A 262 2.11 -21.77 -28.20
C LYS A 262 3.37 -22.37 -27.59
N ILE A 263 3.25 -23.16 -26.52
CA ILE A 263 4.39 -23.82 -25.87
C ILE A 263 4.95 -24.93 -26.75
N GLU A 264 4.13 -25.77 -27.37
CA GLU A 264 4.56 -26.81 -28.31
C GLU A 264 5.35 -26.27 -29.49
N ALA A 265 4.95 -25.10 -30.04
CA ALA A 265 5.63 -24.44 -31.16
C ALA A 265 6.89 -23.69 -30.75
N LEU A 266 7.13 -23.51 -29.45
CA LEU A 266 8.26 -22.74 -28.94
C LEU A 266 9.55 -23.55 -28.95
N THR A 267 10.66 -22.87 -29.25
CA THR A 267 12.01 -23.36 -28.99
C THR A 267 12.71 -22.39 -28.05
N VAL A 268 13.06 -22.86 -26.85
CA VAL A 268 13.86 -22.09 -25.89
C VAL A 268 15.33 -22.26 -26.21
N HIS A 269 16.05 -21.14 -26.39
CA HIS A 269 17.49 -21.15 -26.63
C HIS A 269 18.20 -20.84 -25.32
N PHE A 270 19.00 -21.77 -24.82
CA PHE A 270 19.79 -21.63 -23.61
C PHE A 270 21.19 -22.20 -23.79
N ASP A 271 22.22 -21.40 -23.56
CA ASP A 271 23.63 -21.80 -23.68
C ASP A 271 23.97 -22.50 -25.00
N GLY A 272 23.43 -21.95 -26.12
CA GLY A 272 23.65 -22.51 -27.47
C GLY A 272 22.87 -23.79 -27.77
N GLN A 273 22.00 -24.25 -26.89
CA GLN A 273 21.17 -25.43 -27.06
C GLN A 273 19.70 -25.05 -27.33
N GLU A 274 19.00 -25.87 -28.09
CA GLU A 274 17.58 -25.75 -28.38
C GLU A 274 16.78 -26.72 -27.53
N ILE A 275 15.86 -26.18 -26.69
CA ILE A 275 15.02 -26.95 -25.79
C ILE A 275 13.58 -26.86 -26.27
N ARG A 276 12.95 -28.01 -26.51
CA ARG A 276 11.52 -28.12 -26.81
C ARG A 276 10.82 -28.94 -25.73
N PHE A 277 9.65 -28.49 -25.35
CA PHE A 277 8.86 -29.13 -24.31
C PHE A 277 7.37 -28.94 -24.61
N THR A 278 6.54 -29.63 -23.87
CA THR A 278 5.09 -29.53 -23.94
C THR A 278 4.50 -29.36 -22.54
N ILE A 279 3.23 -29.10 -22.46
CA ILE A 279 2.48 -29.03 -21.20
C ILE A 279 1.23 -29.89 -21.28
N SER A 280 0.83 -30.44 -20.15
CA SER A 280 -0.48 -31.10 -19.97
C SER A 280 -1.34 -30.21 -19.07
N LEU A 281 -2.64 -30.11 -19.38
CA LEU A 281 -3.56 -29.21 -18.68
C LEU A 281 -4.81 -29.96 -18.22
N GLY A 282 -5.28 -29.65 -17.02
CA GLY A 282 -6.54 -30.12 -16.46
C GLY A 282 -7.45 -28.93 -16.18
N ILE A 283 -8.71 -29.01 -16.54
CA ILE A 283 -9.69 -27.94 -16.47
C ILE A 283 -10.86 -28.38 -15.61
N ALA A 284 -11.28 -27.55 -14.66
CA ALA A 284 -12.50 -27.78 -13.87
C ALA A 284 -13.30 -26.47 -13.76
N GLN A 285 -14.59 -26.51 -14.16
CA GLN A 285 -15.52 -25.42 -13.91
C GLN A 285 -16.09 -25.56 -12.49
N VAL A 286 -16.20 -24.45 -11.77
CA VAL A 286 -16.91 -24.45 -10.48
C VAL A 286 -18.38 -24.77 -10.68
N SER A 287 -18.94 -25.56 -9.80
CA SER A 287 -20.35 -25.97 -9.82
C SER A 287 -20.90 -26.10 -8.39
N ASP A 288 -22.20 -26.31 -8.26
CA ASP A 288 -22.83 -26.53 -6.95
C ASP A 288 -22.39 -27.86 -6.28
N GLN A 289 -21.74 -28.75 -7.03
CA GLN A 289 -21.13 -29.99 -6.51
C GLN A 289 -19.72 -29.74 -5.94
N THR A 290 -19.14 -28.57 -6.20
CA THR A 290 -17.81 -28.20 -5.68
C THR A 290 -17.93 -27.79 -4.21
N GLU A 291 -17.46 -28.64 -3.29
CA GLU A 291 -17.65 -28.45 -1.86
C GLU A 291 -16.88 -27.23 -1.32
N ASN A 292 -15.65 -27.05 -1.77
CA ASN A 292 -14.75 -25.97 -1.36
C ASN A 292 -13.67 -25.73 -2.44
N HIS A 293 -12.85 -24.70 -2.24
CA HIS A 293 -11.79 -24.35 -3.20
C HIS A 293 -10.71 -25.43 -3.33
N THR A 294 -10.46 -26.24 -2.29
CA THR A 294 -9.52 -27.38 -2.35
C THR A 294 -10.08 -28.48 -3.24
N HIS A 295 -11.37 -28.82 -3.07
CA HIS A 295 -12.04 -29.77 -3.95
C HIS A 295 -12.04 -29.30 -5.43
N TRP A 296 -12.11 -27.97 -5.66
CA TRP A 296 -12.01 -27.44 -7.01
C TRP A 296 -10.62 -27.68 -7.63
N ILE A 297 -9.55 -27.52 -6.83
CA ILE A 297 -8.18 -27.87 -7.25
C ILE A 297 -8.09 -29.37 -7.55
N GLU A 298 -8.63 -30.24 -6.67
CA GLU A 298 -8.62 -31.69 -6.86
C GLU A 298 -9.32 -32.13 -8.16
N CYS A 299 -10.43 -31.50 -8.52
CA CYS A 299 -11.11 -31.74 -9.79
C CYS A 299 -10.22 -31.41 -11.01
N ALA A 300 -9.54 -30.24 -10.97
CA ALA A 300 -8.62 -29.84 -12.03
C ALA A 300 -7.38 -30.76 -12.09
N ASP A 301 -6.85 -31.18 -10.94
CA ASP A 301 -5.73 -32.11 -10.86
C ASP A 301 -6.09 -33.51 -11.39
N GLN A 302 -7.31 -34.00 -11.15
CA GLN A 302 -7.79 -35.25 -11.73
C GLN A 302 -7.83 -35.16 -13.26
N ALA A 303 -8.30 -34.04 -13.82
CA ALA A 303 -8.28 -33.85 -15.27
C ALA A 303 -6.84 -33.75 -15.80
N LEU A 304 -5.94 -33.07 -15.10
CA LEU A 304 -4.52 -32.99 -15.44
C LEU A 304 -3.86 -34.38 -15.43
N TYR A 305 -4.19 -35.20 -14.45
CA TYR A 305 -3.72 -36.60 -14.38
C TYR A 305 -4.21 -37.43 -15.59
N GLN A 306 -5.46 -37.20 -16.02
CA GLN A 306 -5.99 -37.85 -17.24
C GLN A 306 -5.21 -37.36 -18.48
N ALA A 307 -4.92 -36.09 -18.61
CA ALA A 307 -4.14 -35.54 -19.70
C ALA A 307 -2.73 -36.18 -19.76
N LYS A 308 -2.05 -36.29 -18.61
CA LYS A 308 -0.73 -36.95 -18.50
C LYS A 308 -0.79 -38.42 -18.90
N ASN A 309 -1.80 -39.15 -18.46
CA ASN A 309 -1.96 -40.62 -18.80
C ASN A 309 -2.45 -40.82 -20.22
N GLY A 310 -3.21 -39.91 -20.80
CA GLY A 310 -3.69 -39.92 -22.17
C GLY A 310 -2.61 -39.68 -23.25
N GLY A 311 -1.35 -39.49 -22.82
CA GLY A 311 -0.21 -39.34 -23.75
C GLY A 311 0.44 -37.98 -23.68
N ARG A 312 0.06 -37.11 -22.71
CA ARG A 312 0.57 -35.72 -22.49
C ARG A 312 0.26 -34.80 -23.67
N ASN A 313 0.80 -33.55 -23.57
CA ASN A 313 0.61 -32.53 -24.60
C ASN A 313 -0.86 -32.34 -25.00
N ARG A 314 -1.74 -32.23 -24.03
CA ARG A 314 -3.19 -32.07 -24.23
C ARG A 314 -3.88 -31.40 -23.06
N SER A 315 -5.09 -30.95 -23.29
CA SER A 315 -6.00 -30.53 -22.22
C SER A 315 -7.09 -31.57 -22.02
N GLU A 316 -7.54 -31.74 -20.77
CA GLU A 316 -8.70 -32.55 -20.39
C GLU A 316 -9.60 -31.72 -19.48
N VAL A 317 -10.90 -31.91 -19.64
CA VAL A 317 -11.92 -31.26 -18.83
C VAL A 317 -12.46 -32.27 -17.83
N TYR A 318 -12.53 -31.86 -16.56
CA TYR A 318 -13.15 -32.66 -15.51
C TYR A 318 -14.63 -32.93 -15.84
N ALA A 319 -15.01 -34.19 -15.92
CA ALA A 319 -16.34 -34.58 -16.37
C ALA A 319 -17.38 -34.72 -15.23
N GLY A 320 -16.98 -34.53 -13.93
CA GLY A 320 -17.85 -34.68 -12.76
C GLY A 320 -17.92 -36.12 -12.27
#